data_eff2db329197708dccbd87f49ea41d3e
#
_entry.id   eff2db329197708dccbd87f49ea41d3e
#
_cell.length_a   1.000
_cell.length_b   1.000
_cell.length_c   1.000
_cell.angle_alpha   90.00
_cell.angle_beta   90.00
_cell.angle_gamma   90.00
#
_symmetry.space_group_name_H-M   'P 1'
#
loop_
_entity.id
_entity.type
_entity.pdbx_description
1 polymer ?
#
loop_
_entity_poly.entity_id
_entity_poly.type
_entity_poly.pdbx_seq_one_letter_code
_entity_poly.pdbx_strand_id
1 'polypeptide(L)'
;MLVDRDGTSKSALAILAQEITAAGIDEIAVIICPGDAAAYSAAAGPHASNMHFIEQPEALGYGHAVHCAAAFTASDSFLLMVGDHLYISRTAKSCTAQLLATVTAEKCAVSAVQATHESKLPLYGTIGGRRLPGSDLLYQIETVIEKPTPTAAEQSLVIPGLRSGNYLCFFGLHVLTPSVMEILGHQLATGRADLSNALAEIAGRERYLAHELQGRRHDIGLRYGLLTAQLALGLAGKDRDEILTNIVELLAQSQA
;
A
#
# COMPACT_ATOMS: atom_id res chain seq x y z
N MET A 1 -3.23 19.44 -1.32
CA MET A 1 -2.49 19.57 -0.04
C MET A 1 -3.36 18.98 1.06
N LEU A 2 -2.74 18.33 2.03
CA LEU A 2 -3.37 17.75 3.23
C LEU A 2 -2.64 18.32 4.45
N VAL A 3 -3.36 18.50 5.55
CA VAL A 3 -2.74 18.82 6.83
C VAL A 3 -2.33 17.49 7.49
N ASP A 4 -1.03 17.30 7.67
CA ASP A 4 -0.48 16.11 8.26
C ASP A 4 -0.62 16.10 9.79
N ARG A 5 -0.27 15.00 10.44
CA ARG A 5 -0.35 14.80 11.91
C ARG A 5 0.41 15.82 12.73
N ASP A 6 1.44 16.44 12.15
CA ASP A 6 2.21 17.54 12.76
C ASP A 6 1.58 18.92 12.58
N GLY A 7 0.40 19.01 11.93
CA GLY A 7 -0.32 20.25 11.64
C GLY A 7 0.24 21.05 10.48
N THR A 8 1.19 20.51 9.71
CA THR A 8 1.75 21.19 8.53
C THR A 8 1.06 20.73 7.25
N SER A 9 0.93 21.63 6.28
CA SER A 9 0.35 21.31 4.97
C SER A 9 1.41 20.64 4.08
N LYS A 10 1.10 19.43 3.60
CA LYS A 10 1.96 18.63 2.74
C LYS A 10 1.20 18.07 1.55
N SER A 11 1.89 17.74 0.48
CA SER A 11 1.34 16.89 -0.59
C SER A 11 1.21 15.45 -0.09
N ALA A 12 0.38 14.63 -0.74
CA ALA A 12 0.35 13.19 -0.45
C ALA A 12 1.72 12.54 -0.70
N LEU A 13 2.42 12.92 -1.77
CA LEU A 13 3.77 12.45 -2.07
C LEU A 13 4.77 12.76 -0.94
N ALA A 14 4.74 13.98 -0.39
CA ALA A 14 5.62 14.35 0.71
C ALA A 14 5.33 13.56 2.00
N ILE A 15 4.04 13.27 2.29
CA ILE A 15 3.64 12.43 3.43
C ILE A 15 4.16 10.99 3.24
N LEU A 16 4.02 10.43 2.03
CA LEU A 16 4.52 9.09 1.71
C LEU A 16 6.05 9.02 1.77
N ALA A 17 6.73 10.02 1.22
CA ALA A 17 8.18 10.11 1.30
C ALA A 17 8.68 10.17 2.75
N GLN A 18 8.01 10.94 3.60
CA GLN A 18 8.31 11.00 5.03
C GLN A 18 8.11 9.63 5.71
N GLU A 19 7.04 8.89 5.37
CA GLU A 19 6.79 7.54 5.89
C GLU A 19 7.92 6.57 5.50
N ILE A 20 8.41 6.65 4.25
CA ILE A 20 9.49 5.82 3.70
C ILE A 20 10.84 6.17 4.37
N THR A 21 11.20 7.44 4.41
CA THR A 21 12.49 7.89 4.96
C THR A 21 12.56 7.67 6.48
N ALA A 22 11.47 7.88 7.19
CA ALA A 22 11.37 7.57 8.63
C ALA A 22 11.52 6.08 8.94
N ALA A 23 11.29 5.20 7.97
CA ALA A 23 11.51 3.76 8.09
C ALA A 23 12.95 3.32 7.71
N GLY A 24 13.83 4.27 7.34
CA GLY A 24 15.25 4.03 7.04
C GLY A 24 15.52 3.68 5.57
N ILE A 25 14.65 4.08 4.65
CA ILE A 25 14.88 3.94 3.20
C ILE A 25 15.24 5.31 2.63
N ASP A 26 16.42 5.44 2.04
CA ASP A 26 16.98 6.71 1.61
C ASP A 26 16.72 7.04 0.14
N GLU A 27 16.56 6.03 -0.73
CA GLU A 27 16.34 6.23 -2.18
C GLU A 27 14.93 5.82 -2.57
N ILE A 28 14.26 6.68 -3.32
CA ILE A 28 12.86 6.50 -3.74
C ILE A 28 12.75 6.67 -5.25
N ALA A 29 12.27 5.65 -5.97
CA ALA A 29 11.84 5.80 -7.34
C ALA A 29 10.35 6.15 -7.40
N VAL A 30 10.00 7.18 -8.14
CA VAL A 30 8.62 7.59 -8.40
C VAL A 30 8.34 7.40 -9.88
N ILE A 31 7.39 6.53 -10.20
CA ILE A 31 7.00 6.30 -11.58
C ILE A 31 5.97 7.35 -11.97
N ILE A 32 6.24 8.10 -13.02
CA ILE A 32 5.47 9.27 -13.44
C ILE A 32 5.06 9.17 -14.93
N CYS A 33 4.12 9.98 -15.34
CA CYS A 33 3.88 10.20 -16.77
C CYS A 33 5.00 11.04 -17.38
N PRO A 34 5.30 10.87 -18.68
CA PRO A 34 6.29 11.67 -19.38
C PRO A 34 6.02 13.18 -19.23
N GLY A 35 7.07 13.93 -18.85
CA GLY A 35 7.02 15.38 -18.68
C GLY A 35 6.56 15.87 -17.30
N ASP A 36 6.14 15.03 -16.39
CA ASP A 36 5.60 15.42 -15.07
C ASP A 36 6.69 15.61 -13.99
N ALA A 37 7.96 15.36 -14.29
CA ALA A 37 9.05 15.35 -13.30
C ALA A 37 9.13 16.65 -12.47
N ALA A 38 8.98 17.81 -13.10
CA ALA A 38 9.03 19.11 -12.41
C ALA A 38 7.88 19.28 -11.40
N ALA A 39 6.66 18.85 -11.77
CA ALA A 39 5.49 18.93 -10.90
C ALA A 39 5.63 17.98 -9.70
N TYR A 40 6.11 16.74 -9.92
CA TYR A 40 6.36 15.79 -8.85
C TYR A 40 7.50 16.22 -7.93
N SER A 41 8.59 16.78 -8.48
CA SER A 41 9.68 17.35 -7.69
C SER A 41 9.18 18.48 -6.78
N ALA A 42 8.37 19.40 -7.30
CA ALA A 42 7.76 20.46 -6.51
C ALA A 42 6.82 19.89 -5.41
N ALA A 43 6.03 18.85 -5.74
CA ALA A 43 5.15 18.20 -4.78
C ALA A 43 5.91 17.42 -3.69
N ALA A 44 7.06 16.86 -3.99
CA ALA A 44 7.92 16.16 -3.04
C ALA A 44 8.55 17.10 -2.00
N GLY A 45 8.69 18.37 -2.32
CA GLY A 45 9.30 19.38 -1.43
C GLY A 45 10.72 18.99 -1.03
N PRO A 46 11.05 18.98 0.29
CA PRO A 46 12.41 18.68 0.74
C PRO A 46 12.86 17.25 0.45
N HIS A 47 11.95 16.32 0.14
CA HIS A 47 12.27 14.93 -0.19
C HIS A 47 12.70 14.74 -1.66
N ALA A 48 12.57 15.77 -2.51
CA ALA A 48 12.88 15.65 -3.94
C ALA A 48 14.34 15.24 -4.21
N SER A 49 15.29 15.62 -3.34
CA SER A 49 16.70 15.26 -3.48
C SER A 49 16.99 13.75 -3.40
N ASN A 50 16.09 12.99 -2.78
CA ASN A 50 16.22 11.54 -2.58
C ASN A 50 15.32 10.76 -3.53
N MET A 51 14.73 11.46 -4.54
CA MET A 51 13.80 10.85 -5.48
C MET A 51 14.37 10.76 -6.89
N HIS A 52 14.14 9.61 -7.50
CA HIS A 52 14.39 9.32 -8.90
C HIS A 52 13.06 9.27 -9.63
N PHE A 53 12.81 10.24 -10.51
CA PHE A 53 11.60 10.27 -11.32
C PHE A 53 11.82 9.46 -12.59
N ILE A 54 11.08 8.34 -12.71
CA ILE A 54 11.19 7.41 -13.85
C ILE A 54 9.90 7.50 -14.65
N GLU A 55 10.03 7.84 -15.93
CA GLU A 55 8.87 7.95 -16.80
C GLU A 55 8.33 6.57 -17.21
N GLN A 56 7.03 6.40 -17.11
CA GLN A 56 6.30 5.30 -17.76
C GLN A 56 5.93 5.77 -19.17
N PRO A 57 6.62 5.32 -20.22
CA PRO A 57 6.44 5.89 -21.55
C PRO A 57 5.06 5.64 -22.15
N GLU A 58 4.43 4.53 -21.79
CA GLU A 58 3.11 4.11 -22.24
C GLU A 58 2.27 3.61 -21.06
N ALA A 59 0.99 3.97 -21.02
CA ALA A 59 0.06 3.61 -19.94
C ALA A 59 -0.42 2.14 -20.05
N LEU A 60 0.51 1.18 -20.00
CA LEU A 60 0.23 -0.26 -20.12
C LEU A 60 -0.21 -0.93 -18.80
N GLY A 61 -0.57 -0.12 -17.80
CA GLY A 61 -1.10 -0.58 -16.52
C GLY A 61 -0.08 -0.61 -15.40
N TYR A 62 -0.53 -1.04 -14.21
CA TYR A 62 0.23 -0.94 -12.97
C TYR A 62 1.46 -1.87 -12.94
N GLY A 63 1.34 -3.10 -13.43
CA GLY A 63 2.49 -4.02 -13.52
C GLY A 63 3.60 -3.47 -14.41
N HIS A 64 3.26 -2.79 -15.52
CA HIS A 64 4.23 -2.10 -16.36
C HIS A 64 4.90 -0.93 -15.62
N ALA A 65 4.12 -0.11 -14.90
CA ALA A 65 4.69 0.96 -14.08
C ALA A 65 5.71 0.43 -13.07
N VAL A 66 5.39 -0.66 -12.36
CA VAL A 66 6.34 -1.30 -11.43
C VAL A 66 7.60 -1.76 -12.17
N HIS A 67 7.46 -2.40 -13.33
CA HIS A 67 8.61 -2.88 -14.11
C HIS A 67 9.50 -1.77 -14.64
N CYS A 68 8.97 -0.54 -14.87
CA CYS A 68 9.80 0.61 -15.24
C CYS A 68 10.90 0.91 -14.21
N ALA A 69 10.72 0.50 -12.95
CA ALA A 69 11.73 0.65 -11.91
C ALA A 69 12.79 -0.48 -11.89
N ALA A 70 12.76 -1.45 -12.81
CA ALA A 70 13.64 -2.63 -12.76
C ALA A 70 15.14 -2.28 -12.74
N ALA A 71 15.55 -1.26 -13.50
CA ALA A 71 16.94 -0.78 -13.50
C ALA A 71 17.35 -0.12 -12.17
N PHE A 72 16.40 0.52 -11.49
CA PHE A 72 16.60 1.15 -10.18
C PHE A 72 16.70 0.11 -9.06
N THR A 73 15.82 -0.88 -9.05
CA THR A 73 15.82 -1.91 -8.02
C THR A 73 16.92 -2.95 -8.23
N ALA A 74 17.40 -3.12 -9.45
CA ALA A 74 18.44 -4.07 -9.84
C ALA A 74 18.18 -5.49 -9.28
N SER A 75 19.09 -6.00 -8.46
CA SER A 75 18.98 -7.30 -7.79
C SER A 75 18.56 -7.22 -6.32
N ASP A 76 18.12 -6.06 -5.86
CA ASP A 76 17.76 -5.86 -4.45
C ASP A 76 16.27 -6.11 -4.21
N SER A 77 15.94 -6.53 -3.00
CA SER A 77 14.57 -6.48 -2.51
C SER A 77 14.17 -5.02 -2.30
N PHE A 78 12.94 -4.68 -2.64
CA PHE A 78 12.48 -3.29 -2.62
C PHE A 78 11.11 -3.14 -1.96
N LEU A 79 10.87 -1.98 -1.37
CA LEU A 79 9.55 -1.56 -0.92
C LEU A 79 8.76 -1.00 -2.12
N LEU A 80 7.64 -1.62 -2.43
CA LEU A 80 6.63 -1.09 -3.34
C LEU A 80 5.51 -0.45 -2.53
N MET A 81 5.22 0.81 -2.83
CA MET A 81 4.16 1.59 -2.20
C MET A 81 3.26 2.20 -3.27
N VAL A 82 1.94 2.05 -3.15
CA VAL A 82 1.00 2.71 -4.06
C VAL A 82 0.89 4.19 -3.70
N GLY A 83 0.88 5.07 -4.72
CA GLY A 83 0.96 6.53 -4.54
C GLY A 83 -0.37 7.21 -4.17
N ASP A 84 -1.48 6.49 -4.21
CA ASP A 84 -2.82 6.98 -3.92
C ASP A 84 -3.39 6.49 -2.57
N HIS A 85 -2.55 5.87 -1.72
CA HIS A 85 -2.92 5.50 -0.37
C HIS A 85 -2.12 6.27 0.68
N LEU A 86 -2.76 6.68 1.76
CA LEU A 86 -2.10 7.16 2.97
C LEU A 86 -2.26 6.14 4.09
N TYR A 87 -1.25 6.04 4.93
CA TYR A 87 -1.15 4.99 5.95
C TYR A 87 -1.12 5.62 7.34
N ILE A 88 -2.03 5.18 8.21
CA ILE A 88 -2.10 5.64 9.59
C ILE A 88 -1.95 4.46 10.51
N SER A 89 -0.80 4.40 11.18
CA SER A 89 -0.51 3.40 12.20
C SER A 89 -1.32 3.66 13.48
N ARG A 90 -1.70 2.58 14.14
CA ARG A 90 -2.30 2.58 15.48
C ARG A 90 -1.29 2.29 16.59
N THR A 91 -0.02 2.19 16.22
CA THR A 91 1.11 1.94 17.14
C THR A 91 2.16 3.05 17.02
N ALA A 92 3.17 3.03 17.87
CA ALA A 92 4.30 3.96 17.77
C ALA A 92 5.17 3.74 16.51
N LYS A 93 5.14 2.53 15.94
CA LYS A 93 5.84 2.24 14.68
C LYS A 93 4.96 2.59 13.48
N SER A 94 5.52 3.23 12.47
CA SER A 94 4.82 3.48 11.21
C SER A 94 4.43 2.17 10.51
N CYS A 95 3.49 2.22 9.56
CA CYS A 95 3.07 1.02 8.82
C CYS A 95 4.25 0.42 8.04
N THR A 96 5.06 1.26 7.41
CA THR A 96 6.28 0.84 6.71
C THR A 96 7.28 0.18 7.67
N ALA A 97 7.52 0.79 8.84
CA ALA A 97 8.44 0.21 9.83
C ALA A 97 7.94 -1.13 10.40
N GLN A 98 6.62 -1.32 10.56
CA GLN A 98 6.05 -2.61 10.94
C GLN A 98 6.34 -3.69 9.88
N LEU A 99 6.13 -3.35 8.60
CA LEU A 99 6.38 -4.27 7.48
C LEU A 99 7.86 -4.65 7.37
N LEU A 100 8.77 -3.66 7.42
CA LEU A 100 10.21 -3.89 7.34
C LEU A 100 10.74 -4.73 8.51
N ALA A 101 10.20 -4.54 9.71
CA ALA A 101 10.55 -5.38 10.86
C ALA A 101 10.21 -6.86 10.61
N THR A 102 9.08 -7.14 9.98
CA THR A 102 8.67 -8.50 9.59
C THR A 102 9.61 -9.07 8.52
N VAL A 103 9.92 -8.29 7.48
CA VAL A 103 10.86 -8.72 6.43
C VAL A 103 12.23 -9.07 7.01
N THR A 104 12.72 -8.26 7.94
CA THR A 104 14.01 -8.50 8.61
C THR A 104 13.99 -9.80 9.42
N ALA A 105 12.87 -10.10 10.10
CA ALA A 105 12.72 -11.31 10.90
C ALA A 105 12.53 -12.56 10.03
N GLU A 106 11.68 -12.49 9.00
CA GLU A 106 11.24 -13.63 8.21
C GLU A 106 12.10 -13.89 6.96
N LYS A 107 12.90 -12.90 6.53
CA LYS A 107 13.85 -12.95 5.39
C LYS A 107 13.20 -13.46 4.09
N CYS A 108 12.01 -12.98 3.78
CA CYS A 108 11.25 -13.33 2.59
C CYS A 108 10.41 -12.15 2.10
N ALA A 109 9.77 -12.28 0.95
CA ALA A 109 8.78 -11.32 0.49
C ALA A 109 7.62 -11.22 1.48
N VAL A 110 7.16 -9.99 1.76
CA VAL A 110 6.04 -9.73 2.67
C VAL A 110 5.16 -8.63 2.08
N SER A 111 3.87 -8.88 2.00
CA SER A 111 2.86 -7.87 1.67
C SER A 111 2.04 -7.50 2.89
N ALA A 112 1.82 -6.22 3.08
CA ALA A 112 0.86 -5.74 4.06
C ALA A 112 -0.57 -6.02 3.61
N VAL A 113 -1.41 -6.45 4.54
CA VAL A 113 -2.84 -6.73 4.29
C VAL A 113 -3.70 -6.10 5.38
N GLN A 114 -4.98 -5.99 5.09
CA GLN A 114 -6.00 -5.52 6.03
C GLN A 114 -7.27 -6.36 5.87
N ALA A 115 -7.82 -6.82 6.99
CA ALA A 115 -9.16 -7.41 6.99
C ALA A 115 -10.17 -6.39 6.45
N THR A 116 -10.85 -6.74 5.38
CA THR A 116 -11.71 -5.86 4.59
C THR A 116 -13.03 -6.58 4.30
N HIS A 117 -14.14 -5.87 4.49
CA HIS A 117 -15.47 -6.42 4.24
C HIS A 117 -15.68 -6.69 2.74
N GLU A 118 -16.40 -7.74 2.39
CA GLU A 118 -16.63 -8.24 1.03
C GLU A 118 -17.16 -7.18 0.06
N SER A 119 -17.94 -6.20 0.53
CA SER A 119 -18.44 -5.09 -0.30
C SER A 119 -17.34 -4.24 -0.95
N LYS A 120 -16.09 -4.36 -0.48
CA LYS A 120 -14.93 -3.64 -0.99
C LYS A 120 -13.97 -4.50 -1.82
N LEU A 121 -14.26 -5.78 -1.98
CA LEU A 121 -13.44 -6.69 -2.80
C LEU A 121 -13.18 -6.18 -4.23
N PRO A 122 -14.15 -5.53 -4.92
CA PRO A 122 -13.94 -5.01 -6.26
C PRO A 122 -12.87 -3.90 -6.35
N LEU A 123 -12.36 -3.41 -5.22
CA LEU A 123 -11.36 -2.34 -5.17
C LEU A 123 -9.93 -2.86 -5.02
N TYR A 124 -9.73 -4.09 -4.50
CA TYR A 124 -8.42 -4.53 -4.02
C TYR A 124 -8.08 -5.94 -4.46
N GLY A 125 -6.79 -6.18 -4.69
CA GLY A 125 -6.23 -7.52 -4.71
C GLY A 125 -6.38 -8.17 -3.33
N THR A 126 -6.74 -9.45 -3.31
CA THR A 126 -7.12 -10.20 -2.11
C THR A 126 -6.35 -11.51 -2.05
N ILE A 127 -5.94 -11.90 -0.86
CA ILE A 127 -5.15 -13.10 -0.65
C ILE A 127 -5.95 -14.21 0.04
N GLY A 128 -5.64 -15.46 -0.31
CA GLY A 128 -5.99 -16.66 0.42
C GLY A 128 -4.73 -17.34 0.95
N GLY A 129 -4.90 -18.11 2.01
CA GLY A 129 -3.78 -18.81 2.63
C GLY A 129 -4.08 -19.22 4.06
N ARG A 130 -3.05 -19.41 4.86
CA ARG A 130 -3.17 -19.88 6.24
C ARG A 130 -2.37 -19.02 7.21
N ARG A 131 -2.89 -18.89 8.43
CA ARG A 131 -2.19 -18.20 9.51
C ARG A 131 -0.92 -18.96 9.89
N LEU A 132 0.18 -18.24 10.15
CA LEU A 132 1.41 -18.85 10.64
C LEU A 132 1.25 -19.29 12.11
N PRO A 133 1.75 -20.48 12.49
CA PRO A 133 1.79 -20.90 13.88
C PRO A 133 2.54 -19.88 14.75
N GLY A 134 1.96 -19.52 15.89
CA GLY A 134 2.57 -18.59 16.85
C GLY A 134 2.42 -17.11 16.51
N SER A 135 1.68 -16.76 15.45
CA SER A 135 1.39 -15.37 15.11
C SER A 135 -0.09 -15.16 14.82
N ASP A 136 -0.64 -14.06 15.34
CA ASP A 136 -2.02 -13.66 15.04
C ASP A 136 -2.11 -12.73 13.81
N LEU A 137 -0.98 -12.22 13.32
CA LEU A 137 -0.91 -11.17 12.30
C LEU A 137 -0.18 -11.62 11.02
N LEU A 138 0.43 -12.80 11.01
CA LEU A 138 1.19 -13.30 9.87
C LEU A 138 0.49 -14.49 9.21
N TYR A 139 0.48 -14.47 7.89
CA TYR A 139 -0.16 -15.50 7.06
C TYR A 139 0.78 -15.92 5.94
N GLN A 140 0.82 -17.22 5.62
CA GLN A 140 1.41 -17.71 4.37
C GLN A 140 0.44 -17.41 3.23
N ILE A 141 0.89 -16.68 2.22
CA ILE A 141 0.10 -16.45 1.00
C ILE A 141 0.19 -17.70 0.13
N GLU A 142 -0.96 -18.24 -0.27
CA GLU A 142 -1.08 -19.41 -1.15
C GLU A 142 -1.81 -19.05 -2.45
N THR A 143 -2.67 -18.03 -2.41
CA THR A 143 -3.47 -17.58 -3.56
C THR A 143 -3.59 -16.06 -3.54
N VAL A 144 -3.55 -15.46 -4.73
CA VAL A 144 -3.82 -14.03 -4.93
C VAL A 144 -4.83 -13.89 -6.06
N ILE A 145 -5.90 -13.13 -5.84
CA ILE A 145 -6.90 -12.81 -6.87
C ILE A 145 -7.12 -11.29 -6.88
N GLU A 146 -6.95 -10.69 -8.06
CA GLU A 146 -7.24 -9.27 -8.26
C GLU A 146 -8.74 -9.02 -8.30
N LYS A 147 -9.23 -8.15 -7.43
CA LYS A 147 -10.63 -7.69 -7.40
C LYS A 147 -11.65 -8.84 -7.51
N PRO A 148 -11.59 -9.84 -6.62
CA PRO A 148 -12.44 -11.03 -6.71
C PRO A 148 -13.90 -10.66 -6.54
N THR A 149 -14.78 -11.46 -7.16
CA THR A 149 -16.20 -11.44 -6.79
C THR A 149 -16.37 -12.05 -5.39
N PRO A 150 -17.45 -11.73 -4.66
CA PRO A 150 -17.73 -12.36 -3.36
C PRO A 150 -17.76 -13.90 -3.46
N THR A 151 -18.33 -14.45 -4.50
CA THR A 151 -18.36 -15.91 -4.73
C THR A 151 -16.96 -16.50 -4.91
N ALA A 152 -16.11 -15.87 -5.71
CA ALA A 152 -14.73 -16.33 -5.91
C ALA A 152 -13.91 -16.24 -4.60
N ALA A 153 -14.15 -15.18 -3.82
CA ALA A 153 -13.49 -15.00 -2.53
C ALA A 153 -13.93 -16.06 -1.51
N GLU A 154 -15.24 -16.38 -1.46
CA GLU A 154 -15.77 -17.43 -0.59
C GLU A 154 -15.21 -18.82 -0.93
N GLN A 155 -15.00 -19.09 -2.22
CA GLN A 155 -14.47 -20.40 -2.66
C GLN A 155 -12.96 -20.56 -2.43
N SER A 156 -12.17 -19.48 -2.50
CA SER A 156 -10.71 -19.61 -2.65
C SER A 156 -9.90 -18.76 -1.67
N LEU A 157 -10.50 -17.78 -0.98
CA LEU A 157 -9.76 -16.78 -0.20
C LEU A 157 -10.18 -16.73 1.29
N VAL A 158 -10.96 -17.70 1.74
CA VAL A 158 -11.35 -17.79 3.15
C VAL A 158 -10.15 -18.21 3.99
N ILE A 159 -9.86 -17.41 5.02
CA ILE A 159 -8.81 -17.71 6.00
C ILE A 159 -9.49 -18.01 7.34
N PRO A 160 -9.27 -19.20 7.94
CA PRO A 160 -9.84 -19.54 9.23
C PRO A 160 -9.46 -18.54 10.33
N GLY A 161 -10.45 -18.14 11.12
CA GLY A 161 -10.27 -17.18 12.21
C GLY A 161 -10.54 -15.73 11.87
N LEU A 162 -10.75 -15.39 10.60
CA LEU A 162 -11.29 -14.09 10.22
C LEU A 162 -12.81 -14.02 10.48
N ARG A 163 -13.28 -12.80 10.73
CA ARG A 163 -14.73 -12.56 10.83
C ARG A 163 -15.40 -12.91 9.50
N SER A 164 -16.53 -13.60 9.53
CA SER A 164 -17.31 -13.92 8.34
C SER A 164 -17.58 -12.68 7.49
N GLY A 165 -17.49 -12.81 6.16
CA GLY A 165 -17.62 -11.71 5.19
C GLY A 165 -16.43 -10.74 5.18
N ASN A 166 -15.31 -11.08 5.84
CA ASN A 166 -14.07 -10.31 5.76
C ASN A 166 -12.96 -11.16 5.14
N TYR A 167 -12.14 -10.50 4.32
CA TYR A 167 -11.04 -11.10 3.58
C TYR A 167 -9.79 -10.26 3.74
N LEU A 168 -8.61 -10.86 3.63
CA LEU A 168 -7.35 -10.11 3.67
C LEU A 168 -7.07 -9.48 2.31
N CYS A 169 -7.28 -8.17 2.21
CA CYS A 169 -6.98 -7.39 1.02
C CYS A 169 -5.63 -6.70 1.14
N PHE A 170 -4.90 -6.58 0.04
CA PHE A 170 -3.64 -5.85 0.02
C PHE A 170 -3.80 -4.43 0.56
N PHE A 171 -2.81 -4.02 1.33
CA PHE A 171 -2.77 -2.73 1.99
C PHE A 171 -2.16 -1.63 1.10
N GLY A 172 -1.47 -2.04 0.03
CA GLY A 172 -0.72 -1.14 -0.87
C GLY A 172 0.74 -0.93 -0.45
N LEU A 173 1.24 -1.75 0.47
CA LEU A 173 2.64 -1.83 0.88
C LEU A 173 3.13 -3.26 0.67
N HIS A 174 4.23 -3.42 -0.05
CA HIS A 174 4.83 -4.71 -0.31
C HIS A 174 6.35 -4.58 -0.21
N VAL A 175 7.03 -5.53 0.42
CA VAL A 175 8.46 -5.73 0.21
C VAL A 175 8.64 -6.99 -0.62
N LEU A 176 9.17 -6.81 -1.80
CA LEU A 176 9.23 -7.81 -2.85
C LEU A 176 10.68 -8.14 -3.19
N THR A 177 10.90 -9.36 -3.65
CA THR A 177 12.18 -9.85 -4.15
C THR A 177 12.37 -9.48 -5.62
N PRO A 178 13.60 -9.54 -6.16
CA PRO A 178 13.86 -9.32 -7.58
C PRO A 178 13.06 -10.22 -8.52
N SER A 179 12.63 -11.39 -8.06
CA SER A 179 11.81 -12.34 -8.82
C SER A 179 10.53 -11.70 -9.41
N VAL A 180 9.97 -10.70 -8.71
CA VAL A 180 8.79 -9.96 -9.24
C VAL A 180 9.14 -9.22 -10.53
N MET A 181 10.30 -8.56 -10.59
CA MET A 181 10.73 -7.83 -11.79
C MET A 181 10.97 -8.76 -12.97
N GLU A 182 11.54 -9.95 -12.72
CA GLU A 182 11.71 -10.99 -13.75
C GLU A 182 10.35 -11.46 -14.29
N ILE A 183 9.41 -11.78 -13.41
CA ILE A 183 8.06 -12.21 -13.81
C ILE A 183 7.34 -11.13 -14.61
N LEU A 184 7.38 -9.86 -14.14
CA LEU A 184 6.76 -8.75 -14.87
C LEU A 184 7.41 -8.54 -16.24
N GLY A 185 8.74 -8.68 -16.36
CA GLY A 185 9.45 -8.63 -17.63
C GLY A 185 9.00 -9.73 -18.61
N HIS A 186 8.84 -10.96 -18.12
CA HIS A 186 8.30 -12.07 -18.93
C HIS A 186 6.86 -11.84 -19.37
N GLN A 187 6.01 -11.31 -18.48
CA GLN A 187 4.62 -10.97 -18.80
C GLN A 187 4.54 -9.87 -19.88
N LEU A 188 5.42 -8.86 -19.83
CA LEU A 188 5.50 -7.81 -20.85
C LEU A 188 5.93 -8.36 -22.21
N ALA A 189 6.88 -9.28 -22.24
CA ALA A 189 7.33 -9.90 -23.48
C ALA A 189 6.25 -10.74 -24.18
N THR A 190 5.26 -11.22 -23.41
CA THR A 190 4.16 -12.09 -23.91
C THR A 190 2.81 -11.36 -23.99
N GLY A 191 2.72 -10.10 -23.55
CA GLY A 191 1.49 -9.33 -23.58
C GLY A 191 1.48 -8.20 -22.57
N ARG A 192 0.66 -8.32 -21.50
CA ARG A 192 0.45 -7.29 -20.49
C ARG A 192 0.94 -7.76 -19.12
N ALA A 193 1.75 -6.93 -18.47
CA ALA A 193 2.14 -7.16 -17.07
C ALA A 193 0.99 -6.85 -16.10
N ASP A 194 0.72 -7.80 -15.21
CA ASP A 194 -0.25 -7.67 -14.13
C ASP A 194 0.43 -8.02 -12.81
N LEU A 195 0.45 -7.07 -11.86
CA LEU A 195 1.14 -7.26 -10.59
C LEU A 195 0.50 -8.37 -9.76
N SER A 196 -0.83 -8.47 -9.71
CA SER A 196 -1.50 -9.48 -8.89
C SER A 196 -1.22 -10.90 -9.41
N ASN A 197 -1.13 -11.07 -10.73
CA ASN A 197 -0.70 -12.33 -11.33
C ASN A 197 0.78 -12.64 -11.01
N ALA A 198 1.65 -11.62 -11.03
CA ALA A 198 3.05 -11.81 -10.64
C ALA A 198 3.16 -12.19 -9.15
N LEU A 199 2.38 -11.58 -8.26
CA LEU A 199 2.34 -11.93 -6.84
C LEU A 199 1.76 -13.34 -6.60
N ALA A 200 0.78 -13.77 -7.38
CA ALA A 200 0.28 -15.15 -7.34
C ALA A 200 1.36 -16.15 -7.76
N GLU A 201 2.15 -15.82 -8.77
CA GLU A 201 3.26 -16.67 -9.23
C GLU A 201 4.38 -16.75 -8.19
N ILE A 202 4.71 -15.64 -7.51
CA ILE A 202 5.67 -15.61 -6.40
C ILE A 202 5.20 -16.52 -5.26
N ALA A 203 3.93 -16.52 -4.90
CA ALA A 203 3.39 -17.37 -3.86
C ALA A 203 3.60 -18.88 -4.13
N GLY A 204 3.70 -19.27 -5.41
CA GLY A 204 4.02 -20.63 -5.82
C GLY A 204 5.52 -20.94 -5.95
N ARG A 205 6.39 -19.93 -6.01
CA ARG A 205 7.83 -20.08 -6.25
C ARG A 205 8.69 -19.94 -5.00
N GLU A 206 8.29 -19.08 -4.08
CA GLU A 206 9.07 -18.75 -2.90
C GLU A 206 8.19 -18.53 -1.67
N ARG A 207 8.82 -18.43 -0.51
CA ARG A 207 8.10 -18.09 0.72
C ARG A 207 7.63 -16.65 0.64
N TYR A 208 6.32 -16.46 0.65
CA TYR A 208 5.68 -15.17 0.56
C TYR A 208 4.63 -15.00 1.65
N LEU A 209 4.79 -13.98 2.47
CA LEU A 209 3.95 -13.75 3.64
C LEU A 209 3.04 -12.53 3.49
N ALA A 210 1.91 -12.58 4.17
CA ALA A 210 1.09 -11.41 4.44
C ALA A 210 1.22 -11.02 5.91
N HIS A 211 1.35 -9.71 6.16
CA HIS A 211 1.30 -9.13 7.50
C HIS A 211 0.07 -8.23 7.62
N GLU A 212 -0.84 -8.60 8.52
CA GLU A 212 -1.98 -7.75 8.88
C GLU A 212 -1.48 -6.62 9.79
N LEU A 213 -1.19 -5.45 9.19
CA LEU A 213 -0.61 -4.33 9.90
C LEU A 213 -1.57 -3.72 10.91
N GLN A 214 -1.02 -3.28 12.03
CA GLN A 214 -1.75 -2.49 13.02
C GLN A 214 -1.88 -1.02 12.56
N GLY A 215 -2.67 -0.81 11.54
CA GLY A 215 -2.89 0.48 10.90
C GLY A 215 -4.11 0.47 10.00
N ARG A 216 -4.31 1.58 9.30
CA ARG A 216 -5.34 1.70 8.26
C ARG A 216 -4.77 2.40 7.04
N ARG A 217 -5.14 1.91 5.86
CA ARG A 217 -4.96 2.63 4.60
C ARG A 217 -6.17 3.53 4.34
N HIS A 218 -5.89 4.66 3.75
CA HIS A 218 -6.88 5.61 3.25
C HIS A 218 -6.61 5.86 1.78
N ASP A 219 -7.46 5.32 0.93
CA ASP A 219 -7.39 5.46 -0.53
C ASP A 219 -7.91 6.85 -0.91
N ILE A 220 -7.00 7.74 -1.32
CA ILE A 220 -7.30 9.12 -1.70
C ILE A 220 -7.80 9.25 -3.15
N GLY A 221 -7.71 8.21 -3.95
CA GLY A 221 -8.27 8.13 -5.30
C GLY A 221 -9.79 7.88 -5.33
N LEU A 222 -10.37 7.41 -4.23
CA LEU A 222 -11.81 7.18 -4.13
C LEU A 222 -12.60 8.49 -3.96
N ARG A 223 -13.88 8.44 -4.35
CA ARG A 223 -14.83 9.53 -4.02
C ARG A 223 -14.85 9.73 -2.50
N TYR A 224 -14.61 10.93 -2.04
CA TYR A 224 -14.44 11.30 -0.62
C TYR A 224 -13.16 10.71 0.04
N GLY A 225 -12.24 10.08 -0.72
CA GLY A 225 -11.01 9.52 -0.17
C GLY A 225 -10.12 10.58 0.48
N LEU A 226 -9.94 11.73 -0.17
CA LEU A 226 -9.20 12.86 0.40
C LEU A 226 -9.84 13.39 1.70
N LEU A 227 -11.18 13.49 1.77
CA LEU A 227 -11.88 13.91 2.98
C LEU A 227 -11.65 12.93 4.13
N THR A 228 -11.82 11.64 3.88
CA THR A 228 -11.63 10.62 4.91
C THR A 228 -10.17 10.50 5.34
N ALA A 229 -9.22 10.66 4.42
CA ALA A 229 -7.79 10.69 4.74
C ALA A 229 -7.43 11.93 5.58
N GLN A 230 -7.96 13.11 5.23
CA GLN A 230 -7.74 14.34 6.01
C GLN A 230 -8.27 14.22 7.43
N LEU A 231 -9.49 13.71 7.60
CA LEU A 231 -10.06 13.46 8.92
C LEU A 231 -9.22 12.46 9.73
N ALA A 232 -8.77 11.39 9.08
CA ALA A 232 -7.97 10.38 9.75
C ALA A 232 -6.58 10.89 10.16
N LEU A 233 -5.92 11.71 9.32
CA LEU A 233 -4.66 12.39 9.67
C LEU A 233 -4.84 13.31 10.86
N GLY A 234 -5.86 14.17 10.83
CA GLY A 234 -6.13 15.11 11.90
C GLY A 234 -6.47 14.42 13.23
N LEU A 235 -7.30 13.38 13.18
CA LEU A 235 -7.65 12.58 14.37
C LEU A 235 -6.49 11.76 14.93
N ALA A 236 -5.45 11.51 14.14
CA ALA A 236 -4.21 10.85 14.56
C ALA A 236 -3.09 11.84 14.91
N GLY A 237 -3.31 13.14 14.74
CA GLY A 237 -2.34 14.20 14.89
C GLY A 237 -2.45 14.97 16.20
N LYS A 238 -1.64 16.05 16.29
CA LYS A 238 -1.58 16.92 17.48
C LYS A 238 -2.86 17.72 17.72
N ASP A 239 -3.60 18.02 16.64
CA ASP A 239 -4.81 18.87 16.69
C ASP A 239 -6.10 18.05 16.84
N ARG A 240 -5.97 16.80 17.33
CA ARG A 240 -7.05 15.81 17.45
C ARG A 240 -8.29 16.35 18.18
N ASP A 241 -8.10 17.01 19.31
CA ASP A 241 -9.22 17.44 20.17
C ASP A 241 -9.99 18.60 19.55
N GLU A 242 -9.31 19.53 18.89
CA GLU A 242 -9.92 20.61 18.11
C GLU A 242 -10.77 20.04 16.96
N ILE A 243 -10.21 19.09 16.22
CA ILE A 243 -10.90 18.45 15.09
C ILE A 243 -12.14 17.67 15.56
N LEU A 244 -12.05 16.95 16.69
CA LEU A 244 -13.20 16.27 17.27
C LEU A 244 -14.30 17.25 17.65
N THR A 245 -13.96 18.38 18.27
CA THR A 245 -14.91 19.43 18.62
C THR A 245 -15.63 19.96 17.39
N ASN A 246 -14.86 20.31 16.35
CA ASN A 246 -15.42 20.82 15.08
C ASN A 246 -16.35 19.79 14.40
N ILE A 247 -15.98 18.49 14.41
CA ILE A 247 -16.84 17.43 13.86
C ILE A 247 -18.16 17.33 14.63
N VAL A 248 -18.12 17.37 15.96
CA VAL A 248 -19.34 17.30 16.81
C VAL A 248 -20.23 18.50 16.56
N GLU A 249 -19.68 19.70 16.46
CA GLU A 249 -20.43 20.92 16.14
C GLU A 249 -21.09 20.84 14.77
N LEU A 250 -20.38 20.39 13.74
CA LEU A 250 -20.96 20.21 12.41
C LEU A 250 -22.10 19.19 12.40
N LEU A 251 -21.98 18.09 13.14
CA LEU A 251 -23.04 17.09 13.25
C LEU A 251 -24.26 17.64 13.98
N ALA A 252 -24.07 18.44 15.03
CA ALA A 252 -25.16 19.07 15.77
C ALA A 252 -25.95 20.08 14.88
N GLN A 253 -25.23 20.86 14.07
CA GLN A 253 -25.84 21.82 13.14
C GLN A 253 -26.59 21.15 11.99
N SER A 254 -26.18 19.96 11.57
CA SER A 254 -26.80 19.22 10.45
C SER A 254 -28.15 18.59 10.82
N GLN A 255 -28.52 18.55 12.09
CA GLN A 255 -29.79 17.98 12.58
C GLN A 255 -30.87 19.05 12.84
N ALA A 256 -30.55 20.32 12.64
CA ALA A 256 -31.47 21.44 12.74
C ALA A 256 -31.99 21.86 11.37
#